data_93c2dfb5985b1c3044614467fcf5818a
#
_entry.id   93c2dfb5985b1c3044614467fcf5818a
#
_cell.length_a   1.000
_cell.length_b   1.000
_cell.length_c   1.000
_cell.angle_alpha   90.00
_cell.angle_beta   90.00
_cell.angle_gamma   90.00
#
_symmetry.space_group_name_H-M   'P 1'
#
loop_
_entity.id
_entity.type
_entity.pdbx_description
1 polymer ?
#
loop_
_entity_poly.entity_id
_entity_poly.type
_entity_poly.pdbx_seq_one_letter_code
_entity_poly.pdbx_strand_id
1 'polypeptide(L)'
;ALNMLAPSAEPSAVAHIPQMINLVEKLIEKKHAYATDDGSVYFRVSSYKDYGRLSRLNQRELKTQYNTSAEQVNDADEYDRESVNDFALWKSRKPQDGENFWHSPWGEGRPGWHLECSAMVHSSFDGETIDLHGGGIDLCFPHHENEIAQSECAHGKEFCKHWFHAAHLMVEGKKMSKSLGNLFTLDDLRAKGFNPMAIRYTLISSSYRQQLNFTFDGLHGSQSALIKLERFAQSLLDKTGESFKDFNATYVTGEAIKDFGAFAKAWDSLRQNLNTAASLGAIFGVIGSNPVASLDAEDARSMLRAFGSLLYALGLELYKTEERIIDAPANIIALANARWEAKQSKDFARSDAIREELLKKGWVVNDDKEGIILEYKS
;
A
#
# COMPACT_ATOMS: atom_id res chain seq x y z
N ALA A 1 1.98 7.90 -9.98
CA ALA A 1 2.73 6.82 -10.62
C ALA A 1 2.11 5.44 -10.35
N LEU A 2 1.75 5.11 -9.10
CA LEU A 2 1.09 3.84 -8.76
C LEU A 2 -0.43 3.85 -8.95
N ASN A 3 -0.99 4.82 -9.65
CA ASN A 3 -2.43 4.97 -9.89
C ASN A 3 -3.28 4.91 -8.60
N MET A 4 -2.83 5.64 -7.57
CA MET A 4 -3.60 5.83 -6.34
C MET A 4 -4.46 7.09 -6.49
N LEU A 5 -5.70 7.00 -6.04
CA LEU A 5 -6.57 8.17 -5.94
C LEU A 5 -6.02 9.15 -4.89
N ALA A 6 -6.15 10.43 -5.14
CA ALA A 6 -5.80 11.44 -4.15
C ALA A 6 -6.74 11.33 -2.93
N PRO A 7 -6.22 11.48 -1.70
CA PRO A 7 -7.07 11.56 -0.52
C PRO A 7 -7.92 12.84 -0.54
N SER A 8 -9.06 12.81 0.13
CA SER A 8 -9.93 13.99 0.26
C SER A 8 -9.29 15.10 1.11
N ALA A 9 -8.43 14.73 2.06
CA ALA A 9 -7.69 15.65 2.92
C ALA A 9 -6.35 15.04 3.35
N GLU A 10 -5.36 15.89 3.55
CA GLU A 10 -4.04 15.55 4.10
C GLU A 10 -3.77 16.45 5.32
N PRO A 11 -4.25 16.08 6.52
CA PRO A 11 -4.11 16.90 7.70
C PRO A 11 -2.63 17.01 8.14
N SER A 12 -2.21 18.21 8.53
CA SER A 12 -0.88 18.48 9.06
C SER A 12 -0.88 18.37 10.58
N ALA A 13 0.01 17.57 11.16
CA ALA A 13 0.19 17.47 12.61
C ALA A 13 0.52 18.84 13.23
N VAL A 14 1.42 19.60 12.62
CA VAL A 14 1.79 20.95 13.09
C VAL A 14 0.59 21.91 13.13
N ALA A 15 -0.30 21.84 12.14
CA ALA A 15 -1.50 22.67 12.11
C ALA A 15 -2.53 22.27 13.18
N HIS A 16 -2.42 21.06 13.75
CA HIS A 16 -3.36 20.53 14.74
C HIS A 16 -2.83 20.56 16.19
N ILE A 17 -1.73 21.25 16.45
CA ILE A 17 -1.22 21.41 17.82
C ILE A 17 -2.27 21.95 18.81
N PRO A 18 -3.08 22.98 18.48
CA PRO A 18 -4.14 23.44 19.39
C PRO A 18 -5.17 22.35 19.72
N GLN A 19 -5.54 21.52 18.75
CA GLN A 19 -6.48 20.41 18.93
C GLN A 19 -5.88 19.31 19.80
N MET A 20 -4.57 19.03 19.66
CA MET A 20 -3.84 18.09 20.51
C MET A 20 -3.82 18.56 21.97
N ILE A 21 -3.52 19.84 22.21
CA ILE A 21 -3.55 20.44 23.55
C ILE A 21 -4.96 20.32 24.16
N ASN A 22 -6.00 20.67 23.42
CA ASN A 22 -7.39 20.54 23.86
C ASN A 22 -7.76 19.09 24.21
N LEU A 23 -7.29 18.12 23.42
CA LEU A 23 -7.52 16.70 23.68
C LEU A 23 -6.87 16.28 25.00
N VAL A 24 -5.65 16.71 25.27
CA VAL A 24 -4.95 16.43 26.53
C VAL A 24 -5.65 17.10 27.74
N GLU A 25 -6.10 18.35 27.61
CA GLU A 25 -6.87 19.04 28.66
C GLU A 25 -8.13 18.24 29.04
N LYS A 26 -8.89 17.77 28.03
CA LYS A 26 -10.08 16.91 28.28
C LYS A 26 -9.73 15.63 29.00
N LEU A 27 -8.62 15.00 28.63
CA LEU A 27 -8.16 13.75 29.28
C LEU A 27 -7.75 13.99 30.75
N ILE A 28 -7.10 15.12 31.04
CA ILE A 28 -6.76 15.52 32.43
C ILE A 28 -8.04 15.81 33.23
N GLU A 29 -8.96 16.60 32.69
CA GLU A 29 -10.25 16.93 33.32
C GLU A 29 -11.01 15.65 33.69
N LYS A 30 -11.04 14.67 32.81
CA LYS A 30 -11.69 13.38 33.01
C LYS A 30 -10.87 12.37 33.81
N LYS A 31 -9.67 12.75 34.30
CA LYS A 31 -8.76 11.93 35.13
C LYS A 31 -8.16 10.73 34.40
N HIS A 32 -8.13 10.77 33.07
CA HIS A 32 -7.45 9.78 32.24
C HIS A 32 -5.99 10.13 31.95
N ALA A 33 -5.58 11.37 32.25
CA ALA A 33 -4.21 11.84 32.10
C ALA A 33 -3.76 12.62 33.34
N TYR A 34 -2.45 12.81 33.49
CA TYR A 34 -1.84 13.59 34.57
C TYR A 34 -0.55 14.26 34.09
N ALA A 35 -0.31 15.47 34.59
CA ALA A 35 0.94 16.19 34.37
C ALA A 35 1.98 15.82 35.43
N THR A 36 3.25 15.86 35.05
CA THR A 36 4.41 15.67 35.93
C THR A 36 5.12 17.01 36.16
N ASP A 37 5.97 17.07 37.19
CA ASP A 37 6.64 18.30 37.59
C ASP A 37 7.60 18.87 36.54
N ASP A 38 8.04 18.04 35.58
CA ASP A 38 8.88 18.45 34.46
C ASP A 38 8.11 19.05 33.28
N GLY A 39 6.77 19.13 33.39
CA GLY A 39 5.90 19.61 32.33
C GLY A 39 5.48 18.58 31.29
N SER A 40 5.82 17.31 31.49
CA SER A 40 5.31 16.21 30.66
C SER A 40 3.90 15.81 31.09
N VAL A 41 3.11 15.21 30.15
CA VAL A 41 1.77 14.70 30.45
C VAL A 41 1.67 13.27 29.94
N TYR A 42 1.12 12.41 30.78
CA TYR A 42 0.99 10.97 30.50
C TYR A 42 -0.48 10.54 30.56
N PHE A 43 -0.84 9.61 29.69
CA PHE A 43 -2.12 8.89 29.75
C PHE A 43 -2.03 7.77 30.79
N ARG A 44 -3.03 7.70 31.68
CA ARG A 44 -3.12 6.67 32.70
C ARG A 44 -3.82 5.43 32.14
N VAL A 45 -3.07 4.45 31.70
CA VAL A 45 -3.59 3.22 31.07
C VAL A 45 -4.59 2.49 31.97
N SER A 46 -4.32 2.43 33.27
CA SER A 46 -5.23 1.78 34.25
C SER A 46 -6.61 2.42 34.36
N SER A 47 -6.80 3.64 33.83
CA SER A 47 -8.07 4.35 33.81
C SER A 47 -9.01 3.92 32.67
N TYR A 48 -8.50 3.19 31.68
CA TYR A 48 -9.29 2.69 30.53
C TYR A 48 -9.35 1.15 30.56
N LYS A 49 -10.50 0.61 30.95
CA LYS A 49 -10.68 -0.83 31.20
C LYS A 49 -10.55 -1.70 29.97
N ASP A 50 -10.86 -1.15 28.79
CA ASP A 50 -10.84 -1.85 27.52
C ASP A 50 -9.50 -1.74 26.78
N TYR A 51 -8.45 -1.24 27.47
CA TYR A 51 -7.12 -1.15 26.88
C TYR A 51 -6.59 -2.54 26.50
N GLY A 52 -6.08 -2.66 25.29
CA GLY A 52 -5.62 -3.94 24.75
C GLY A 52 -6.71 -4.71 23.98
N ARG A 53 -7.91 -4.16 23.81
CA ARG A 53 -9.03 -4.80 23.10
C ARG A 53 -8.68 -5.09 21.64
N LEU A 54 -8.10 -4.12 20.92
CA LEU A 54 -7.73 -4.26 19.51
C LEU A 54 -6.57 -5.24 19.33
N SER A 55 -5.52 -5.06 20.11
CA SER A 55 -4.30 -5.86 20.06
C SER A 55 -4.44 -7.25 20.71
N ARG A 56 -5.58 -7.50 21.43
CA ARG A 56 -5.87 -8.72 22.18
C ARG A 56 -4.78 -9.05 23.22
N LEU A 57 -4.30 -8.03 23.93
CA LEU A 57 -3.24 -8.19 24.95
C LEU A 57 -3.63 -9.20 26.01
N ASN A 58 -4.90 -9.18 26.47
CA ASN A 58 -5.42 -10.09 27.51
C ASN A 58 -5.58 -11.55 27.05
N GLN A 59 -5.53 -11.80 25.74
CA GLN A 59 -5.67 -13.14 25.14
C GLN A 59 -4.33 -13.77 24.75
N ARG A 60 -3.27 -12.97 24.72
CA ARG A 60 -1.93 -13.50 24.57
C ARG A 60 -1.49 -13.99 25.92
N GLU A 61 -1.11 -15.25 26.04
CA GLU A 61 -0.23 -15.69 27.13
C GLU A 61 1.01 -14.81 27.01
N LEU A 62 1.00 -13.70 27.75
CA LEU A 62 2.18 -12.91 28.00
C LEU A 62 3.15 -13.87 28.69
N LYS A 63 4.08 -14.41 27.95
CA LYS A 63 5.30 -14.96 28.53
C LYS A 63 6.06 -13.75 29.11
N THR A 64 5.48 -13.23 30.17
CA THR A 64 5.94 -12.09 30.91
C THR A 64 7.06 -12.54 31.82
N GLN A 65 8.23 -12.13 31.48
CA GLN A 65 9.11 -11.69 32.55
C GLN A 65 8.66 -10.29 32.93
N TYR A 66 7.81 -10.21 33.96
CA TYR A 66 7.56 -8.98 34.68
C TYR A 66 8.89 -8.49 35.26
N ASN A 67 9.59 -7.62 34.59
CA ASN A 67 10.52 -6.74 35.23
C ASN A 67 9.69 -5.62 35.87
N THR A 68 9.28 -5.90 37.12
CA THR A 68 8.65 -4.95 38.01
C THR A 68 9.66 -3.91 38.46
N SER A 69 9.81 -2.87 37.71
CA SER A 69 10.21 -1.58 38.26
C SER A 69 9.14 -0.56 37.90
N ALA A 70 8.26 -0.29 38.84
CA ALA A 70 7.07 0.52 38.77
C ALA A 70 7.31 2.03 38.51
N GLU A 71 8.43 2.43 37.95
CA GLU A 71 8.84 3.83 37.78
C GLU A 71 9.41 4.15 36.38
N GLN A 72 9.33 3.24 35.39
CA GLN A 72 9.78 3.58 34.06
C GLN A 72 8.62 4.04 33.19
N VAL A 73 8.40 5.35 33.24
CA VAL A 73 7.62 6.08 32.23
C VAL A 73 8.35 5.96 30.90
N ASN A 74 7.72 5.39 29.88
CA ASN A 74 8.34 5.28 28.56
C ASN A 74 8.30 6.62 27.84
N ASP A 75 9.45 7.27 27.77
CA ASP A 75 9.69 8.49 27.00
C ASP A 75 9.90 8.18 25.49
N ALA A 76 9.95 6.90 25.13
CA ALA A 76 10.12 6.45 23.75
C ALA A 76 8.79 6.50 22.98
N ASP A 77 8.83 6.94 21.74
CA ASP A 77 7.66 6.87 20.81
C ASP A 77 7.39 5.44 20.35
N GLU A 78 8.37 4.56 20.48
CA GLU A 78 8.28 3.11 20.30
C GLU A 78 8.70 2.43 21.59
N TYR A 79 7.80 1.71 22.24
CA TYR A 79 8.12 0.89 23.41
C TYR A 79 7.79 -0.58 23.15
N ASP A 80 8.52 -1.43 23.84
CA ASP A 80 8.43 -2.87 23.70
C ASP A 80 7.01 -3.37 24.07
N ARG A 81 6.49 -4.31 23.30
CA ARG A 81 5.15 -4.88 23.46
C ARG A 81 4.91 -5.56 24.81
N GLU A 82 5.95 -5.62 25.66
CA GLU A 82 5.93 -6.35 26.93
C GLU A 82 5.56 -5.50 28.15
N SER A 83 5.50 -4.16 28.02
CA SER A 83 5.14 -3.30 29.15
C SER A 83 3.92 -2.44 28.84
N VAL A 84 2.80 -2.71 29.52
CA VAL A 84 1.60 -1.88 29.50
C VAL A 84 1.77 -0.76 30.53
N ASN A 85 2.53 0.27 30.15
CA ASN A 85 2.81 1.43 30.99
C ASN A 85 2.03 2.66 30.51
N ASP A 86 1.92 3.66 31.39
CA ASP A 86 1.42 4.96 31.01
C ASP A 86 2.28 5.57 29.90
N PHE A 87 1.65 6.14 28.88
CA PHE A 87 2.34 6.65 27.69
C PHE A 87 2.23 8.16 27.57
N ALA A 88 3.24 8.77 26.95
CA ALA A 88 3.35 10.21 26.83
C ALA A 88 2.30 10.78 25.86
N LEU A 89 1.55 11.78 26.32
CA LEU A 89 0.67 12.64 25.53
C LEU A 89 1.37 13.94 25.13
N TRP A 90 2.14 14.50 26.07
CA TRP A 90 2.94 15.71 25.87
C TRP A 90 4.32 15.50 26.53
N LYS A 91 5.37 15.76 25.78
CA LYS A 91 6.75 15.62 26.24
C LYS A 91 7.34 16.99 26.49
N SER A 92 7.85 17.23 27.69
CA SER A 92 8.55 18.48 28.01
C SER A 92 9.73 18.69 27.06
N ARG A 93 9.99 19.97 26.75
CA ARG A 93 11.07 20.38 25.85
C ARG A 93 12.43 19.92 26.35
N LYS A 94 13.21 19.32 25.47
CA LYS A 94 14.60 18.93 25.70
C LYS A 94 15.53 19.72 24.78
N PRO A 95 16.82 19.96 25.14
CA PRO A 95 17.75 20.71 24.29
C PRO A 95 17.88 20.18 22.86
N GLN A 96 17.74 18.87 22.66
CA GLN A 96 17.79 18.20 21.36
C GLN A 96 16.57 18.46 20.48
N ASP A 97 15.47 18.97 21.02
CA ASP A 97 14.26 19.28 20.23
C ASP A 97 14.45 20.54 19.37
N GLY A 98 15.44 21.39 19.68
CA GLY A 98 15.73 22.61 18.93
C GLY A 98 14.51 23.55 18.90
N GLU A 99 14.04 23.86 17.70
CA GLU A 99 12.85 24.69 17.45
C GLU A 99 11.55 23.87 17.34
N ASN A 100 11.59 22.54 17.48
CA ASN A 100 10.42 21.68 17.39
C ASN A 100 9.72 21.54 18.75
N PHE A 101 9.17 22.66 19.23
CA PHE A 101 8.40 22.73 20.47
C PHE A 101 7.27 23.75 20.35
N TRP A 102 6.27 23.63 21.21
CA TRP A 102 5.12 24.51 21.29
C TRP A 102 4.81 24.83 22.75
N HIS A 103 4.16 25.98 22.99
CA HIS A 103 3.67 26.34 24.31
C HIS A 103 2.37 25.59 24.62
N SER A 104 2.28 25.09 25.82
CA SER A 104 1.08 24.43 26.34
C SER A 104 0.81 24.88 27.80
N PRO A 105 -0.37 24.56 28.38
CA PRO A 105 -0.65 24.83 29.79
C PRO A 105 0.33 24.17 30.78
N TRP A 106 1.04 23.13 30.34
CA TRP A 106 1.99 22.37 31.15
C TRP A 106 3.43 22.83 30.96
N GLY A 107 3.68 23.71 30.01
CA GLY A 107 4.99 24.22 29.64
C GLY A 107 5.34 24.02 28.17
N GLU A 108 6.57 24.39 27.82
CA GLU A 108 7.11 24.13 26.48
C GLU A 108 7.35 22.64 26.26
N GLY A 109 6.95 22.13 25.07
CA GLY A 109 7.11 20.75 24.74
C GLY A 109 6.57 20.38 23.37
N ARG A 110 6.43 19.09 23.13
CA ARG A 110 5.89 18.55 21.89
C ARG A 110 4.89 17.41 22.15
N PRO A 111 3.94 17.17 21.25
CA PRO A 111 3.00 16.05 21.38
C PRO A 111 3.70 14.72 21.36
N GLY A 112 3.11 13.72 22.03
CA GLY A 112 3.40 12.32 21.82
C GLY A 112 2.85 11.88 20.47
N TRP A 113 3.54 10.99 19.79
CA TRP A 113 3.21 10.52 18.43
C TRP A 113 1.76 10.02 18.28
N HIS A 114 1.22 9.31 19.26
CA HIS A 114 -0.14 8.76 19.19
C HIS A 114 -1.24 9.84 19.28
N LEU A 115 -0.95 10.97 19.90
CA LEU A 115 -1.87 12.07 20.08
C LEU A 115 -2.19 12.79 18.75
N GLU A 116 -1.21 12.83 17.85
CA GLU A 116 -1.33 13.52 16.57
C GLU A 116 -2.50 12.97 15.76
N CYS A 117 -2.52 11.65 15.54
CA CYS A 117 -3.57 11.00 14.76
C CYS A 117 -4.93 11.10 15.42
N SER A 118 -5.02 10.91 16.75
CA SER A 118 -6.29 11.09 17.49
C SER A 118 -6.89 12.48 17.29
N ALA A 119 -6.08 13.53 17.41
CA ALA A 119 -6.53 14.91 17.25
C ALA A 119 -6.89 15.25 15.79
N MET A 120 -6.09 14.78 14.81
CA MET A 120 -6.35 15.00 13.40
C MET A 120 -7.62 14.29 12.93
N VAL A 121 -7.85 13.05 13.35
CA VAL A 121 -9.08 12.30 13.04
C VAL A 121 -10.28 13.01 13.63
N HIS A 122 -10.24 13.36 14.92
CA HIS A 122 -11.35 14.07 15.57
C HIS A 122 -11.69 15.37 14.85
N SER A 123 -10.69 16.14 14.43
CA SER A 123 -10.88 17.41 13.70
C SER A 123 -11.43 17.19 12.29
N SER A 124 -10.91 16.17 11.57
CA SER A 124 -11.27 15.93 10.16
C SER A 124 -12.67 15.34 9.99
N PHE A 125 -13.20 14.66 11.01
CA PHE A 125 -14.50 14.01 10.99
C PHE A 125 -15.51 14.63 11.95
N ASP A 126 -15.31 15.88 12.37
CA ASP A 126 -16.19 16.64 13.27
C ASP A 126 -16.52 15.86 14.57
N GLY A 127 -15.56 15.09 15.03
CA GLY A 127 -15.70 14.24 16.21
C GLY A 127 -16.58 13.02 16.02
N GLU A 128 -16.99 12.66 14.83
CA GLU A 128 -17.77 11.45 14.59
C GLU A 128 -16.92 10.17 14.66
N THR A 129 -17.59 9.04 14.96
CA THR A 129 -16.96 7.70 14.86
C THR A 129 -16.62 7.41 13.41
N ILE A 130 -15.36 7.13 13.11
CA ILE A 130 -14.93 6.82 11.75
C ILE A 130 -15.29 5.39 11.35
N ASP A 131 -15.51 5.15 10.06
CA ASP A 131 -15.89 3.84 9.58
C ASP A 131 -14.71 2.87 9.51
N LEU A 132 -13.55 3.34 9.08
CA LEU A 132 -12.36 2.52 8.88
C LEU A 132 -11.09 3.29 9.23
N HIS A 133 -10.21 2.68 10.02
CA HIS A 133 -8.86 3.16 10.29
C HIS A 133 -7.84 2.09 9.90
N GLY A 134 -6.76 2.50 9.24
CA GLY A 134 -5.80 1.55 8.68
C GLY A 134 -4.34 1.92 8.92
N GLY A 135 -3.48 0.89 8.91
CA GLY A 135 -2.04 1.06 9.02
C GLY A 135 -1.27 -0.24 8.87
N GLY A 136 0.03 -0.22 9.16
CA GLY A 136 0.83 -1.43 9.28
C GLY A 136 0.45 -2.24 10.52
N ILE A 137 0.75 -3.53 10.51
CA ILE A 137 0.45 -4.41 11.67
C ILE A 137 1.21 -3.99 12.94
N ASP A 138 2.35 -3.35 12.78
CA ASP A 138 3.15 -2.76 13.86
C ASP A 138 2.41 -1.62 14.58
N LEU A 139 1.56 -0.88 13.87
CA LEU A 139 0.74 0.18 14.45
C LEU A 139 -0.42 -0.36 15.29
N CYS A 140 -0.82 -1.62 15.14
CA CYS A 140 -1.90 -2.20 15.94
C CYS A 140 -1.65 -2.03 17.45
N PHE A 141 -0.40 -2.18 17.86
CA PHE A 141 0.09 -1.88 19.20
C PHE A 141 1.52 -1.33 19.13
N PRO A 142 1.82 -0.23 19.84
CA PRO A 142 0.94 0.48 20.78
C PRO A 142 0.04 1.56 20.13
N HIS A 143 0.34 1.99 18.90
CA HIS A 143 -0.17 3.24 18.30
C HIS A 143 -1.71 3.29 18.25
N HIS A 144 -2.35 2.38 17.55
CA HIS A 144 -3.81 2.36 17.41
C HIS A 144 -4.54 2.06 18.72
N GLU A 145 -3.96 1.23 19.59
CA GLU A 145 -4.51 1.00 20.92
C GLU A 145 -4.52 2.28 21.77
N ASN A 146 -3.46 3.09 21.67
CA ASN A 146 -3.35 4.38 22.33
C ASN A 146 -4.31 5.41 21.73
N GLU A 147 -4.51 5.41 20.41
CA GLU A 147 -5.51 6.27 19.76
C GLU A 147 -6.93 5.97 20.25
N ILE A 148 -7.28 4.69 20.37
CA ILE A 148 -8.56 4.25 20.95
C ILE A 148 -8.71 4.81 22.35
N ALA A 149 -7.74 4.56 23.23
CA ALA A 149 -7.79 4.99 24.62
C ALA A 149 -7.93 6.50 24.75
N GLN A 150 -7.14 7.29 24.00
CA GLN A 150 -7.22 8.74 23.98
C GLN A 150 -8.58 9.24 23.51
N SER A 151 -9.05 8.75 22.36
CA SER A 151 -10.26 9.24 21.72
C SER A 151 -11.50 8.83 22.50
N GLU A 152 -11.62 7.58 22.91
CA GLU A 152 -12.81 7.09 23.63
C GLU A 152 -12.91 7.67 25.05
N CYS A 153 -11.79 7.82 25.76
CA CYS A 153 -11.78 8.49 27.06
C CYS A 153 -12.13 9.98 26.96
N ALA A 154 -11.61 10.68 25.95
CA ALA A 154 -11.89 12.10 25.77
C ALA A 154 -13.32 12.37 25.32
N HIS A 155 -13.90 11.52 24.47
CA HIS A 155 -15.18 11.81 23.80
C HIS A 155 -16.34 10.92 24.28
N GLY A 156 -16.06 9.79 24.96
CA GLY A 156 -17.09 8.90 25.52
C GLY A 156 -17.89 8.13 24.46
N LYS A 157 -17.32 7.95 23.27
CA LYS A 157 -17.91 7.17 22.17
C LYS A 157 -16.84 6.39 21.43
N GLU A 158 -17.26 5.35 20.71
CA GLU A 158 -16.37 4.52 19.90
C GLU A 158 -15.57 5.36 18.91
N PHE A 159 -14.27 5.12 18.83
CA PHE A 159 -13.37 5.85 17.94
C PHE A 159 -13.53 5.40 16.49
N CYS A 160 -13.46 4.09 16.24
CA CYS A 160 -13.47 3.51 14.90
C CYS A 160 -14.22 2.18 14.86
N LYS A 161 -15.08 2.00 13.84
CA LYS A 161 -15.89 0.77 13.67
C LYS A 161 -15.05 -0.40 13.17
N HIS A 162 -14.12 -0.15 12.22
CA HIS A 162 -13.35 -1.20 11.57
C HIS A 162 -11.87 -0.84 11.47
N TRP A 163 -11.03 -1.85 11.68
CA TRP A 163 -9.58 -1.72 11.66
C TRP A 163 -8.98 -2.55 10.51
N PHE A 164 -8.01 -1.96 9.82
CA PHE A 164 -7.32 -2.58 8.70
C PHE A 164 -5.81 -2.56 8.95
N HIS A 165 -5.18 -3.73 9.03
CA HIS A 165 -3.74 -3.83 9.24
C HIS A 165 -3.08 -4.64 8.13
N ALA A 166 -2.12 -4.01 7.44
CA ALA A 166 -1.29 -4.66 6.45
C ALA A 166 -0.06 -5.31 7.09
N ALA A 167 0.24 -6.54 6.69
CA ALA A 167 1.45 -7.21 7.13
C ALA A 167 2.72 -6.57 6.55
N HIS A 168 3.86 -6.82 7.16
CA HIS A 168 5.14 -6.25 6.72
C HIS A 168 5.55 -6.70 5.32
N LEU A 169 6.24 -5.80 4.62
CA LEU A 169 6.94 -6.07 3.38
C LEU A 169 8.35 -6.60 3.69
N MET A 170 8.70 -7.71 3.07
CA MET A 170 10.07 -8.22 3.00
C MET A 170 10.65 -7.95 1.62
N VAL A 171 11.96 -7.81 1.53
CA VAL A 171 12.68 -7.65 0.26
C VAL A 171 13.77 -8.71 0.19
N GLU A 172 13.70 -9.55 -0.87
CA GLU A 172 14.62 -10.67 -1.07
C GLU A 172 14.78 -11.55 0.19
N GLY A 173 13.64 -11.89 0.84
CA GLY A 173 13.59 -12.73 2.03
C GLY A 173 14.09 -12.09 3.32
N LYS A 174 14.39 -10.79 3.32
CA LYS A 174 14.89 -10.04 4.47
C LYS A 174 13.98 -8.88 4.84
N LYS A 175 14.02 -8.45 6.10
CA LYS A 175 13.36 -7.22 6.52
C LYS A 175 13.93 -6.05 5.71
N MET A 176 13.06 -5.17 5.19
CA MET A 176 13.48 -3.94 4.52
C MET A 176 14.14 -3.01 5.54
N SER A 177 15.38 -2.58 5.29
CA SER A 177 16.07 -1.61 6.14
C SER A 177 17.17 -0.85 5.38
N LYS A 178 17.45 0.37 5.83
CA LYS A 178 18.55 1.18 5.28
C LYS A 178 19.92 0.52 5.49
N SER A 179 20.11 -0.10 6.65
CA SER A 179 21.39 -0.76 7.00
C SER A 179 21.69 -2.00 6.14
N LEU A 180 20.69 -2.66 5.61
CA LEU A 180 20.85 -3.80 4.70
C LEU A 180 20.95 -3.38 3.23
N GLY A 181 20.78 -2.09 2.91
CA GLY A 181 20.83 -1.60 1.53
C GLY A 181 19.73 -2.15 0.62
N ASN A 182 18.67 -2.73 1.18
CA ASN A 182 17.56 -3.34 0.46
C ASN A 182 16.27 -2.49 0.50
N LEU A 183 16.41 -1.20 0.77
CA LEU A 183 15.33 -0.23 0.69
C LEU A 183 15.31 0.36 -0.71
N PHE A 184 14.24 0.13 -1.45
CA PHE A 184 14.04 0.67 -2.78
C PHE A 184 12.91 1.69 -2.78
N THR A 185 13.17 2.86 -3.34
CA THR A 185 12.14 3.82 -3.68
C THR A 185 11.47 3.45 -5.00
N LEU A 186 10.33 4.06 -5.30
CA LEU A 186 9.68 3.88 -6.59
C LEU A 186 10.60 4.33 -7.76
N ASP A 187 11.34 5.40 -7.56
CA ASP A 187 12.27 5.91 -8.58
C ASP A 187 13.46 4.97 -8.79
N ASP A 188 13.97 4.31 -7.75
CA ASP A 188 14.99 3.27 -7.89
C ASP A 188 14.52 2.12 -8.76
N LEU A 189 13.27 1.67 -8.55
CA LEU A 189 12.67 0.59 -9.34
C LEU A 189 12.42 1.02 -10.79
N ARG A 190 11.95 2.26 -11.00
CA ARG A 190 11.78 2.84 -12.34
C ARG A 190 13.11 2.97 -13.09
N ALA A 191 14.16 3.42 -12.40
CA ALA A 191 15.51 3.50 -12.96
C ALA A 191 16.07 2.12 -13.38
N LYS A 192 15.59 1.05 -12.75
CA LYS A 192 15.87 -0.34 -13.14
C LYS A 192 14.98 -0.85 -14.29
N GLY A 193 14.10 -0.01 -14.85
CA GLY A 193 13.22 -0.35 -15.99
C GLY A 193 11.90 -1.02 -15.60
N PHE A 194 11.52 -1.00 -14.33
CA PHE A 194 10.23 -1.56 -13.91
C PHE A 194 9.09 -0.56 -14.07
N ASN A 195 8.02 -1.02 -14.72
CA ASN A 195 6.81 -0.24 -14.88
C ASN A 195 6.09 -0.08 -13.52
N PRO A 196 5.59 1.13 -13.16
CA PRO A 196 4.83 1.35 -11.94
C PRO A 196 3.64 0.41 -11.75
N MET A 197 2.96 0.02 -12.84
CA MET A 197 1.84 -0.93 -12.76
C MET A 197 2.29 -2.35 -12.41
N ALA A 198 3.50 -2.78 -12.82
CA ALA A 198 4.09 -4.05 -12.39
C ALA A 198 4.41 -4.03 -10.89
N ILE A 199 4.93 -2.91 -10.39
CA ILE A 199 5.19 -2.71 -8.96
C ILE A 199 3.86 -2.78 -8.19
N ARG A 200 2.83 -2.05 -8.64
CA ARG A 200 1.48 -2.13 -8.05
C ARG A 200 0.92 -3.54 -8.08
N TYR A 201 0.99 -4.22 -9.23
CA TYR A 201 0.54 -5.60 -9.36
C TYR A 201 1.23 -6.53 -8.35
N THR A 202 2.56 -6.42 -8.20
CA THR A 202 3.32 -7.18 -7.21
C THR A 202 2.77 -6.95 -5.80
N LEU A 203 2.54 -5.69 -5.41
CA LEU A 203 2.07 -5.33 -4.07
C LEU A 203 0.66 -5.88 -3.78
N ILE A 204 -0.22 -5.97 -4.77
CA ILE A 204 -1.59 -6.49 -4.61
C ILE A 204 -1.73 -7.97 -4.95
N SER A 205 -0.66 -8.66 -5.38
CA SER A 205 -0.70 -10.06 -5.78
C SER A 205 -0.80 -11.04 -4.62
N SER A 206 -0.61 -10.58 -3.39
CA SER A 206 -0.79 -11.37 -2.18
C SER A 206 -1.83 -10.73 -1.25
N SER A 207 -2.30 -11.50 -0.26
CA SER A 207 -3.19 -10.97 0.77
C SER A 207 -2.45 -9.96 1.64
N TYR A 208 -3.04 -8.77 1.89
CA TYR A 208 -2.49 -7.77 2.80
C TYR A 208 -2.24 -8.29 4.23
N ARG A 209 -2.88 -9.41 4.62
CA ARG A 209 -2.70 -10.06 5.93
C ARG A 209 -1.46 -10.96 6.01
N GLN A 210 -0.80 -11.20 4.90
CA GLN A 210 0.40 -12.04 4.82
C GLN A 210 1.60 -11.19 4.46
N GLN A 211 2.76 -11.55 5.00
CA GLN A 211 4.01 -10.90 4.61
C GLN A 211 4.25 -11.12 3.12
N LEU A 212 4.33 -10.03 2.37
CA LEU A 212 4.74 -10.06 0.98
C LEU A 212 6.26 -10.07 0.92
N ASN A 213 6.83 -11.09 0.27
CA ASN A 213 8.24 -11.07 -0.09
C ASN A 213 8.40 -10.45 -1.48
N PHE A 214 8.78 -9.19 -1.51
CA PHE A 214 9.07 -8.45 -2.74
C PHE A 214 10.41 -8.94 -3.30
N THR A 215 10.38 -9.54 -4.49
CA THR A 215 11.58 -10.03 -5.19
C THR A 215 11.61 -9.49 -6.60
N PHE A 216 12.80 -9.34 -7.18
CA PHE A 216 12.92 -8.92 -8.58
C PHE A 216 12.34 -9.97 -9.54
N ASP A 217 12.47 -11.25 -9.24
CA ASP A 217 11.84 -12.33 -10.02
C ASP A 217 10.31 -12.24 -9.98
N GLY A 218 9.73 -11.96 -8.80
CA GLY A 218 8.29 -11.70 -8.65
C GLY A 218 7.83 -10.48 -9.44
N LEU A 219 8.65 -9.44 -9.49
CA LEU A 219 8.36 -8.22 -10.24
C LEU A 219 8.38 -8.48 -11.76
N HIS A 220 9.34 -9.27 -12.27
CA HIS A 220 9.32 -9.74 -13.67
C HIS A 220 8.10 -10.62 -13.98
N GLY A 221 7.70 -11.48 -13.03
CA GLY A 221 6.45 -12.23 -13.15
C GLY A 221 5.23 -11.34 -13.24
N SER A 222 5.21 -10.22 -12.51
CA SER A 222 4.14 -9.22 -12.55
C SER A 222 4.10 -8.48 -13.88
N GLN A 223 5.24 -8.15 -14.49
CA GLN A 223 5.30 -7.59 -15.85
C GLN A 223 4.69 -8.56 -16.87
N SER A 224 5.05 -9.83 -16.79
CA SER A 224 4.49 -10.88 -17.67
C SER A 224 2.98 -11.07 -17.46
N ALA A 225 2.49 -10.92 -16.23
CA ALA A 225 1.07 -10.97 -15.93
C ALA A 225 0.31 -9.80 -16.56
N LEU A 226 0.85 -8.58 -16.46
CA LEU A 226 0.26 -7.39 -17.09
C LEU A 226 0.17 -7.53 -18.60
N ILE A 227 1.20 -8.06 -19.28
CA ILE A 227 1.17 -8.34 -20.72
C ILE A 227 0.01 -9.28 -21.07
N LYS A 228 -0.27 -10.28 -20.25
CA LYS A 228 -1.42 -11.17 -20.47
C LYS A 228 -2.76 -10.45 -20.32
N LEU A 229 -2.89 -9.55 -19.34
CA LEU A 229 -4.08 -8.72 -19.17
C LEU A 229 -4.27 -7.79 -20.38
N GLU A 230 -3.20 -7.21 -20.89
CA GLU A 230 -3.24 -6.33 -22.07
C GLU A 230 -3.64 -7.09 -23.33
N ARG A 231 -3.07 -8.25 -23.57
CA ARG A 231 -3.45 -9.10 -24.71
C ARG A 231 -4.92 -9.50 -24.66
N PHE A 232 -5.43 -9.78 -23.47
CA PHE A 232 -6.83 -10.07 -23.28
C PHE A 232 -7.70 -8.83 -23.58
N ALA A 233 -7.34 -7.65 -23.06
CA ALA A 233 -8.02 -6.41 -23.39
C ALA A 233 -7.99 -6.15 -24.90
N GLN A 234 -6.82 -6.29 -25.56
CA GLN A 234 -6.68 -6.10 -27.00
C GLN A 234 -7.61 -7.03 -27.78
N SER A 235 -7.68 -8.31 -27.41
CA SER A 235 -8.54 -9.26 -28.10
C SER A 235 -10.04 -8.90 -28.02
N LEU A 236 -10.47 -8.25 -26.93
CA LEU A 236 -11.83 -7.72 -26.80
C LEU A 236 -12.02 -6.42 -27.62
N LEU A 237 -11.01 -5.54 -27.58
CA LEU A 237 -11.02 -4.28 -28.37
C LEU A 237 -11.05 -4.53 -29.87
N ASP A 238 -10.37 -5.57 -30.35
CA ASP A 238 -10.43 -5.98 -31.77
C ASP A 238 -11.83 -6.40 -32.20
N LYS A 239 -12.68 -6.91 -31.29
CA LYS A 239 -14.10 -7.23 -31.57
C LYS A 239 -14.99 -5.99 -31.60
N THR A 240 -14.63 -4.94 -30.84
CA THR A 240 -15.45 -3.73 -30.73
C THR A 240 -15.01 -2.61 -31.68
N GLY A 241 -13.79 -2.70 -32.21
CA GLY A 241 -13.14 -1.64 -32.99
C GLY A 241 -12.68 -0.43 -32.17
N GLU A 242 -12.54 -0.60 -30.87
CA GLU A 242 -12.14 0.45 -29.95
C GLU A 242 -10.61 0.40 -29.68
N SER A 243 -10.03 1.50 -29.17
CA SER A 243 -8.60 1.59 -28.84
C SER A 243 -8.33 1.41 -27.35
N PHE A 244 -7.07 1.18 -26.97
CA PHE A 244 -6.66 1.17 -25.55
C PHE A 244 -6.91 2.51 -24.85
N LYS A 245 -6.81 3.63 -25.57
CA LYS A 245 -7.14 4.93 -25.03
C LYS A 245 -8.62 5.01 -24.65
N ASP A 246 -9.50 4.51 -25.54
CA ASP A 246 -10.94 4.44 -25.28
C ASP A 246 -11.23 3.47 -24.12
N PHE A 247 -10.51 2.34 -24.04
CA PHE A 247 -10.64 1.37 -22.96
C PHE A 247 -10.39 2.02 -21.59
N ASN A 248 -9.23 2.65 -21.39
CA ASN A 248 -8.91 3.28 -20.13
C ASN A 248 -9.86 4.44 -19.78
N ALA A 249 -10.28 5.23 -20.77
CA ALA A 249 -11.19 6.34 -20.54
C ALA A 249 -12.64 5.91 -20.26
N THR A 250 -13.10 4.82 -20.86
CA THR A 250 -14.51 4.43 -20.87
C THR A 250 -14.83 3.31 -19.90
N TYR A 251 -13.91 2.35 -19.73
CA TYR A 251 -14.17 1.12 -18.99
C TYR A 251 -13.41 1.03 -17.67
N VAL A 252 -12.23 1.65 -17.56
CA VAL A 252 -11.46 1.69 -16.30
C VAL A 252 -11.95 2.88 -15.47
N THR A 253 -13.19 2.81 -15.02
CA THR A 253 -13.88 3.88 -14.30
C THR A 253 -14.46 3.37 -12.98
N GLY A 254 -14.76 4.29 -12.05
CA GLY A 254 -15.43 3.98 -10.78
C GLY A 254 -16.94 3.82 -10.90
N GLU A 255 -17.50 3.73 -12.12
CA GLU A 255 -18.93 3.53 -12.30
C GLU A 255 -19.36 2.15 -11.76
N ALA A 256 -20.43 2.18 -10.98
CA ALA A 256 -20.99 0.97 -10.41
C ALA A 256 -21.67 0.14 -11.51
N ILE A 257 -21.20 -1.08 -11.73
CA ILE A 257 -21.87 -2.07 -12.57
C ILE A 257 -22.55 -3.11 -11.70
N LYS A 258 -23.69 -3.63 -12.19
CA LYS A 258 -24.48 -4.63 -11.47
C LYS A 258 -24.09 -6.06 -11.80
N ASP A 259 -23.63 -6.29 -13.02
CA ASP A 259 -23.30 -7.61 -13.51
C ASP A 259 -21.84 -7.66 -13.99
N PHE A 260 -21.09 -8.56 -13.38
CA PHE A 260 -19.70 -8.85 -13.73
C PHE A 260 -19.56 -10.06 -14.66
N GLY A 261 -20.66 -10.73 -15.03
CA GLY A 261 -20.65 -11.88 -15.94
C GLY A 261 -19.61 -12.93 -15.56
N ALA A 262 -18.75 -13.30 -16.49
CA ALA A 262 -17.69 -14.27 -16.27
C ALA A 262 -16.73 -13.86 -15.14
N PHE A 263 -16.61 -12.58 -14.79
CA PHE A 263 -15.76 -12.06 -13.73
C PHE A 263 -16.43 -11.95 -12.35
N ALA A 264 -17.67 -12.43 -12.19
CA ALA A 264 -18.39 -12.33 -10.93
C ALA A 264 -17.59 -12.88 -9.73
N LYS A 265 -16.90 -14.02 -9.91
CA LYS A 265 -16.02 -14.59 -8.88
C LYS A 265 -14.86 -13.67 -8.50
N ALA A 266 -14.30 -12.92 -9.46
CA ALA A 266 -13.23 -11.97 -9.18
C ALA A 266 -13.73 -10.80 -8.33
N TRP A 267 -14.91 -10.27 -8.65
CA TRP A 267 -15.56 -9.21 -7.87
C TRP A 267 -15.93 -9.67 -6.47
N ASP A 268 -16.53 -10.85 -6.33
CA ASP A 268 -16.88 -11.43 -5.02
C ASP A 268 -15.65 -11.63 -4.15
N SER A 269 -14.52 -11.99 -4.74
CA SER A 269 -13.25 -12.10 -4.01
C SER A 269 -12.80 -10.76 -3.41
N LEU A 270 -12.96 -9.64 -4.14
CA LEU A 270 -12.67 -8.31 -3.61
C LEU A 270 -13.62 -7.93 -2.47
N ARG A 271 -14.90 -8.27 -2.59
CA ARG A 271 -15.91 -8.04 -1.54
C ARG A 271 -15.65 -8.87 -0.29
N GLN A 272 -14.95 -9.99 -0.41
CA GLN A 272 -14.53 -10.84 0.71
C GLN A 272 -13.21 -10.35 1.29
N ASN A 273 -13.26 -9.20 2.00
CA ASN A 273 -12.14 -8.67 2.75
C ASN A 273 -10.92 -8.36 1.88
N LEU A 274 -11.15 -7.72 0.73
CA LEU A 274 -10.12 -7.28 -0.22
C LEU A 274 -9.15 -8.41 -0.62
N ASN A 275 -9.68 -9.59 -0.92
CA ASN A 275 -8.87 -10.73 -1.37
C ASN A 275 -8.41 -10.52 -2.83
N THR A 276 -7.45 -9.62 -3.02
CA THR A 276 -6.91 -9.25 -4.32
C THR A 276 -6.23 -10.43 -5.02
N ALA A 277 -5.56 -11.29 -4.27
CA ALA A 277 -4.92 -12.49 -4.81
C ALA A 277 -5.93 -13.45 -5.46
N ALA A 278 -7.05 -13.72 -4.77
CA ALA A 278 -8.10 -14.58 -5.32
C ALA A 278 -8.80 -13.91 -6.50
N SER A 279 -8.99 -12.58 -6.44
CA SER A 279 -9.55 -11.80 -7.56
C SER A 279 -8.69 -11.91 -8.81
N LEU A 280 -7.38 -11.66 -8.70
CA LEU A 280 -6.43 -11.82 -9.79
C LEU A 280 -6.42 -13.25 -10.35
N GLY A 281 -6.43 -14.26 -9.47
CA GLY A 281 -6.52 -15.66 -9.87
C GLY A 281 -7.80 -15.96 -10.65
N ALA A 282 -8.95 -15.41 -10.24
CA ALA A 282 -10.22 -15.58 -10.95
C ALA A 282 -10.21 -14.88 -12.32
N ILE A 283 -9.61 -13.68 -12.41
CA ILE A 283 -9.41 -12.98 -13.69
C ILE A 283 -8.60 -13.85 -14.66
N PHE A 284 -7.47 -14.39 -14.23
CA PHE A 284 -6.64 -15.28 -15.06
C PHE A 284 -7.35 -16.60 -15.41
N GLY A 285 -8.24 -17.09 -14.56
CA GLY A 285 -9.10 -18.24 -14.86
C GLY A 285 -10.02 -17.96 -16.06
N VAL A 286 -10.64 -16.77 -16.10
CA VAL A 286 -11.46 -16.35 -17.24
C VAL A 286 -10.61 -16.21 -18.50
N ILE A 287 -9.47 -15.53 -18.43
CA ILE A 287 -8.55 -15.37 -19.57
C ILE A 287 -8.11 -16.74 -20.12
N GLY A 288 -7.78 -17.69 -19.25
CA GLY A 288 -7.35 -19.03 -19.64
C GLY A 288 -8.44 -19.87 -20.32
N SER A 289 -9.71 -19.58 -20.06
CA SER A 289 -10.82 -20.24 -20.75
C SER A 289 -11.07 -19.73 -22.19
N ASN A 290 -10.36 -18.67 -22.59
CA ASN A 290 -10.40 -18.02 -23.90
C ASN A 290 -11.82 -17.75 -24.42
N PRO A 291 -12.65 -16.98 -23.72
CA PRO A 291 -14.04 -16.78 -24.06
C PRO A 291 -14.23 -15.88 -25.30
N VAL A 292 -13.20 -15.09 -25.67
CA VAL A 292 -13.31 -14.00 -26.66
C VAL A 292 -13.64 -14.49 -28.07
N ALA A 293 -13.20 -15.71 -28.42
CA ALA A 293 -13.40 -16.23 -29.79
C ALA A 293 -14.87 -16.29 -30.22
N SER A 294 -15.76 -16.60 -29.27
CA SER A 294 -17.20 -16.79 -29.53
C SER A 294 -18.06 -15.54 -29.29
N LEU A 295 -17.46 -14.43 -28.81
CA LEU A 295 -18.21 -13.22 -28.50
C LEU A 295 -18.53 -12.40 -29.78
N ASP A 296 -19.71 -11.82 -29.77
CA ASP A 296 -20.01 -10.68 -30.65
C ASP A 296 -19.53 -9.36 -30.06
N ALA A 297 -19.77 -8.25 -30.77
CA ALA A 297 -19.28 -6.93 -30.34
C ALA A 297 -20.00 -6.41 -29.08
N GLU A 298 -21.25 -6.77 -28.83
CA GLU A 298 -22.03 -6.32 -27.68
C GLU A 298 -21.60 -7.07 -26.44
N ASP A 299 -21.45 -8.38 -26.52
CA ASP A 299 -20.91 -9.23 -25.48
C ASP A 299 -19.47 -8.84 -25.11
N ALA A 300 -18.64 -8.51 -26.12
CA ALA A 300 -17.27 -8.03 -25.89
C ALA A 300 -17.25 -6.69 -25.12
N ARG A 301 -18.16 -5.74 -25.43
CA ARG A 301 -18.30 -4.50 -24.65
C ARG A 301 -18.76 -4.76 -23.22
N SER A 302 -19.69 -5.68 -23.02
CA SER A 302 -20.14 -6.08 -21.68
C SER A 302 -18.99 -6.65 -20.88
N MET A 303 -18.16 -7.51 -21.50
CA MET A 303 -16.96 -8.07 -20.87
C MET A 303 -15.89 -7.00 -20.59
N LEU A 304 -15.68 -6.03 -21.49
CA LEU A 304 -14.78 -4.89 -21.28
C LEU A 304 -15.20 -4.05 -20.08
N ARG A 305 -16.50 -3.80 -19.87
CA ARG A 305 -17.01 -3.07 -18.70
C ARG A 305 -16.70 -3.81 -17.40
N ALA A 306 -16.99 -5.10 -17.35
CA ALA A 306 -16.72 -5.91 -16.17
C ALA A 306 -15.22 -5.97 -15.85
N PHE A 307 -14.39 -6.19 -16.88
CA PHE A 307 -12.95 -6.24 -16.75
C PHE A 307 -12.36 -4.89 -16.35
N GLY A 308 -12.78 -3.80 -17.01
CA GLY A 308 -12.32 -2.44 -16.68
C GLY A 308 -12.69 -2.01 -15.27
N SER A 309 -13.91 -2.32 -14.79
CA SER A 309 -14.30 -2.04 -13.40
C SER A 309 -13.45 -2.79 -12.37
N LEU A 310 -13.06 -4.03 -12.67
CA LEU A 310 -12.12 -4.77 -11.82
C LEU A 310 -10.73 -4.14 -11.83
N LEU A 311 -10.23 -3.73 -13.00
CA LEU A 311 -8.95 -3.06 -13.11
C LEU A 311 -8.95 -1.73 -12.34
N TYR A 312 -10.05 -0.96 -12.42
CA TYR A 312 -10.22 0.25 -11.62
C TYR A 312 -10.15 -0.05 -10.12
N ALA A 313 -10.91 -1.04 -9.65
CA ALA A 313 -10.91 -1.44 -8.23
C ALA A 313 -9.52 -1.91 -7.76
N LEU A 314 -8.75 -2.56 -8.63
CA LEU A 314 -7.37 -2.97 -8.37
C LEU A 314 -6.36 -1.82 -8.57
N GLY A 315 -6.79 -0.70 -9.17
CA GLY A 315 -5.96 0.43 -9.55
C GLY A 315 -4.95 0.10 -10.64
N LEU A 316 -5.26 -0.86 -11.49
CA LEU A 316 -4.42 -1.26 -12.62
C LEU A 316 -4.85 -0.52 -13.88
N GLU A 317 -3.90 0.09 -14.55
CA GLU A 317 -4.07 0.73 -15.85
C GLU A 317 -3.24 -0.05 -16.87
N LEU A 318 -3.85 -0.38 -18.01
CA LEU A 318 -3.20 -1.15 -19.07
C LEU A 318 -2.81 -0.23 -20.21
N TYR A 319 -1.66 -0.50 -20.81
CA TYR A 319 -1.15 0.22 -21.96
C TYR A 319 -0.81 -0.77 -23.07
N LYS A 320 -0.88 -0.30 -24.32
CA LYS A 320 -0.45 -1.12 -25.44
C LYS A 320 1.02 -1.50 -25.31
N THR A 321 1.35 -2.76 -25.56
CA THR A 321 2.74 -3.29 -25.38
C THR A 321 3.78 -2.47 -26.12
N GLU A 322 3.43 -1.88 -27.28
CA GLU A 322 4.32 -1.00 -28.07
C GLU A 322 4.68 0.29 -27.34
N GLU A 323 3.83 0.81 -26.45
CA GLU A 323 4.11 2.00 -25.63
C GLU A 323 5.07 1.70 -24.47
N ARG A 324 5.27 0.44 -24.12
CA ARG A 324 6.20 0.01 -23.06
C ARG A 324 7.66 -0.05 -23.50
N ILE A 325 7.93 -0.21 -24.78
CA ILE A 325 9.30 -0.16 -25.34
C ILE A 325 9.96 1.20 -25.05
N ILE A 326 9.16 2.24 -24.76
CA ILE A 326 9.62 3.60 -24.48
C ILE A 326 10.33 3.71 -23.12
N ASP A 327 10.09 2.79 -22.17
CA ASP A 327 10.75 2.81 -20.85
C ASP A 327 12.16 2.19 -20.86
N ALA A 328 12.55 1.49 -21.91
CA ALA A 328 13.92 1.03 -22.05
C ALA A 328 14.83 2.18 -22.55
N PRO A 329 16.06 2.27 -22.06
CA PRO A 329 17.02 3.25 -22.57
C PRO A 329 17.17 3.19 -24.09
N ALA A 330 17.30 4.34 -24.75
CA ALA A 330 17.31 4.42 -26.22
C ALA A 330 18.37 3.49 -26.87
N ASN A 331 19.52 3.30 -26.22
CA ASN A 331 20.55 2.38 -26.67
C ASN A 331 20.13 0.90 -26.56
N ILE A 332 19.29 0.55 -25.61
CA ILE A 332 18.73 -0.81 -25.45
C ILE A 332 17.68 -1.07 -26.53
N ILE A 333 16.81 -0.11 -26.78
CA ILE A 333 15.81 -0.17 -27.85
C ILE A 333 16.52 -0.34 -29.22
N ALA A 334 17.57 0.42 -29.46
CA ALA A 334 18.34 0.31 -30.71
C ALA A 334 18.97 -1.08 -30.88
N LEU A 335 19.53 -1.66 -29.81
CA LEU A 335 20.07 -3.01 -29.83
C LEU A 335 18.98 -4.06 -30.09
N ALA A 336 17.81 -3.95 -29.45
CA ALA A 336 16.70 -4.85 -29.65
C ALA A 336 16.19 -4.83 -31.10
N ASN A 337 16.05 -3.66 -31.68
CA ASN A 337 15.66 -3.47 -33.07
C ASN A 337 16.71 -4.07 -34.04
N ALA A 338 18.01 -3.81 -33.80
CA ALA A 338 19.08 -4.38 -34.61
C ALA A 338 19.10 -5.92 -34.54
N ARG A 339 18.79 -6.50 -33.37
CA ARG A 339 18.63 -7.95 -33.22
C ARG A 339 17.44 -8.47 -34.05
N TRP A 340 16.31 -7.77 -34.00
CA TRP A 340 15.10 -8.14 -34.74
C TRP A 340 15.37 -8.12 -36.25
N GLU A 341 16.00 -7.09 -36.76
CA GLU A 341 16.43 -6.97 -38.16
C GLU A 341 17.36 -8.12 -38.59
N ALA A 342 18.37 -8.44 -37.73
CA ALA A 342 19.26 -9.55 -37.96
C ALA A 342 18.48 -10.89 -38.04
N LYS A 343 17.49 -11.10 -37.19
CA LYS A 343 16.65 -12.29 -37.19
C LYS A 343 15.77 -12.35 -38.45
N GLN A 344 15.17 -11.23 -38.86
CA GLN A 344 14.37 -11.16 -40.09
C GLN A 344 15.20 -11.43 -41.36
N SER A 345 16.46 -10.97 -41.38
CA SER A 345 17.41 -11.24 -42.45
C SER A 345 18.08 -12.63 -42.35
N LYS A 346 17.68 -13.46 -41.37
CA LYS A 346 18.23 -14.81 -41.07
C LYS A 346 19.73 -14.82 -40.72
N ASP A 347 20.26 -13.66 -40.26
CA ASP A 347 21.59 -13.55 -39.68
C ASP A 347 21.51 -13.95 -38.17
N PHE A 348 21.42 -15.26 -37.92
CA PHE A 348 21.22 -15.76 -36.58
C PHE A 348 22.46 -15.54 -35.70
N ALA A 349 23.67 -15.56 -36.27
CA ALA A 349 24.89 -15.31 -35.51
C ALA A 349 24.94 -13.89 -34.94
N ARG A 350 24.56 -12.89 -35.73
CA ARG A 350 24.46 -11.49 -35.28
C ARG A 350 23.31 -11.31 -34.28
N SER A 351 22.17 -11.97 -34.50
CA SER A 351 21.02 -11.93 -33.61
C SER A 351 21.38 -12.48 -32.22
N ASP A 352 22.12 -13.59 -32.15
CA ASP A 352 22.53 -14.22 -30.88
C ASP A 352 23.59 -13.37 -30.17
N ALA A 353 24.57 -12.81 -30.88
CA ALA A 353 25.55 -11.91 -30.31
C ALA A 353 24.90 -10.68 -29.66
N ILE A 354 23.93 -10.06 -30.32
CA ILE A 354 23.17 -8.91 -29.76
C ILE A 354 22.32 -9.35 -28.57
N ARG A 355 21.75 -10.54 -28.59
CA ARG A 355 21.00 -11.11 -27.46
C ARG A 355 21.89 -11.26 -26.24
N GLU A 356 23.10 -11.75 -26.40
CA GLU A 356 24.08 -11.83 -25.30
C GLU A 356 24.50 -10.45 -24.79
N GLU A 357 24.64 -9.45 -25.67
CA GLU A 357 24.97 -8.09 -25.28
C GLU A 357 23.83 -7.47 -24.45
N LEU A 358 22.58 -7.65 -24.88
CA LEU A 358 21.40 -7.22 -24.13
C LEU A 358 21.36 -7.88 -22.76
N LEU A 359 21.63 -9.20 -22.70
CA LEU A 359 21.66 -9.95 -21.44
C LEU A 359 22.74 -9.45 -20.48
N LYS A 360 23.94 -9.14 -20.99
CA LYS A 360 25.03 -8.53 -20.19
C LYS A 360 24.68 -7.15 -19.66
N LYS A 361 23.78 -6.42 -20.33
CA LYS A 361 23.24 -5.15 -19.90
C LYS A 361 21.99 -5.29 -19.00
N GLY A 362 21.66 -6.53 -18.62
CA GLY A 362 20.50 -6.81 -17.77
C GLY A 362 19.16 -6.85 -18.51
N TRP A 363 19.15 -6.96 -19.84
CA TRP A 363 17.93 -6.99 -20.64
C TRP A 363 17.71 -8.33 -21.32
N VAL A 364 16.52 -8.89 -21.14
CA VAL A 364 16.05 -10.07 -21.88
C VAL A 364 15.16 -9.60 -23.02
N VAL A 365 15.41 -10.13 -24.20
CA VAL A 365 14.57 -9.88 -25.37
C VAL A 365 13.80 -11.14 -25.73
N ASN A 366 12.49 -11.04 -25.70
CA ASN A 366 11.56 -12.08 -26.15
C ASN A 366 10.90 -11.64 -27.46
N ASP A 367 10.73 -12.61 -28.35
CA ASP A 367 10.08 -12.37 -29.64
C ASP A 367 8.62 -12.79 -29.55
N ASP A 368 7.72 -11.96 -30.04
CA ASP A 368 6.33 -12.31 -30.28
C ASP A 368 6.02 -12.27 -31.80
N LYS A 369 4.82 -12.75 -32.16
CA LYS A 369 4.34 -12.68 -33.56
C LYS A 369 4.20 -11.24 -34.06
N GLU A 370 4.05 -10.29 -33.14
CA GLU A 370 3.80 -8.89 -33.41
C GLU A 370 5.00 -7.95 -33.13
N GLY A 371 6.14 -8.47 -32.64
CA GLY A 371 7.31 -7.63 -32.38
C GLY A 371 8.24 -8.13 -31.28
N ILE A 372 8.92 -7.20 -30.62
CA ILE A 372 9.95 -7.43 -29.62
C ILE A 372 9.41 -7.05 -28.23
N ILE A 373 9.59 -7.90 -27.26
CA ILE A 373 9.33 -7.62 -25.83
C ILE A 373 10.69 -7.51 -25.14
N LEU A 374 10.96 -6.36 -24.52
CA LEU A 374 12.13 -6.12 -23.68
C LEU A 374 11.79 -6.25 -22.22
N GLU A 375 12.54 -7.05 -21.49
CA GLU A 375 12.42 -7.25 -20.05
C GLU A 375 13.76 -6.97 -19.39
N TYR A 376 13.81 -6.13 -18.36
CA TYR A 376 15.03 -5.93 -17.58
C TYR A 376 15.21 -7.10 -16.62
N LYS A 377 16.34 -7.76 -16.72
CA LYS A 377 16.75 -8.84 -15.81
C LYS A 377 17.94 -8.33 -15.00
N SER A 378 17.67 -8.02 -13.73
CA SER A 378 18.74 -7.60 -12.79
C SER A 378 19.67 -8.76 -12.45
#